data_7ba3ebcbbfaf6796ac23e7ed13347caf
#
_entry.id   7ba3ebcbbfaf6796ac23e7ed13347caf
#
_cell.length_a   1.000
_cell.length_b   1.000
_cell.length_c   1.000
_cell.angle_alpha   90.00
_cell.angle_beta   90.00
_cell.angle_gamma   90.00
#
_symmetry.space_group_name_H-M   'P 1'
#
loop_
_entity.id
_entity.type
_entity.pdbx_description
1 polymer ?
#
loop_
_entity_poly.entity_id
_entity_poly.type
_entity_poly.pdbx_seq_one_letter_code
_entity_poly.pdbx_strand_id
1 'polypeptide(L)'
;MSAAKKKNLIILTQNGYGGGAERMAANMSLALSSRYEVYYILFDGEGVIYPYGGHLVDMKLKPEREASFIRRIFTVIKRTKKLYEYKRDLKPAAVISHLDGPDLVNVLSGKAGNRMRCISVYHSMPSVNEKNTFAHRLFHRFIAAFSDRYVMVSKPAKKDMHENFGVPLKKLSVIYNFSDTGKIKRLIKEDLPADFPAFKKAHKKLIVSTGRMERVKRQERLIKLLGRIRNEKGLEDTGLVILGDGPERERIVSEAEKLSLLSHVYAPGNVSNPFKYMALCDLFVLCSDYEGLPMVLTEAAACRLPSVSADMPSGAREILAPDTDPEYKTDGVEYARFGVLTRPFEYAGGENFLEIKEDKAEEHLFSGVLRLLTDSELYESYRSKAPALAARFSEERMLGIWLGLIRRR
;
A
#
# COMPACT_ATOMS: atom_id res chain seq x y z
N MET A 1 29.53 -22.64 19.40
CA MET A 1 28.09 -23.03 19.46
C MET A 1 27.57 -23.13 18.02
N SER A 2 27.19 -24.33 17.58
CA SER A 2 26.59 -24.50 16.23
C SER A 2 25.32 -23.65 16.15
N ALA A 3 25.23 -22.73 15.19
CA ALA A 3 24.04 -21.96 14.96
C ALA A 3 22.88 -22.93 14.65
N ALA A 4 21.81 -22.90 15.42
CA ALA A 4 20.66 -23.75 15.20
C ALA A 4 20.16 -23.54 13.76
N LYS A 5 19.99 -24.62 13.00
CA LYS A 5 19.55 -24.59 11.60
C LYS A 5 18.20 -23.86 11.51
N LYS A 6 18.13 -22.78 10.71
CA LYS A 6 16.89 -22.05 10.47
C LYS A 6 15.83 -22.99 9.89
N LYS A 7 14.57 -22.80 10.30
CA LYS A 7 13.42 -23.48 9.67
C LYS A 7 13.10 -22.85 8.34
N ASN A 8 12.69 -23.63 7.37
CA ASN A 8 12.24 -23.15 6.07
C ASN A 8 10.90 -22.39 6.20
N LEU A 9 10.74 -21.35 5.41
CA LEU A 9 9.53 -20.56 5.27
C LEU A 9 9.30 -20.25 3.79
N ILE A 10 8.07 -20.42 3.31
CA ILE A 10 7.71 -20.02 1.95
C ILE A 10 6.91 -18.75 1.99
N ILE A 11 7.28 -17.78 1.16
CA ILE A 11 6.48 -16.59 0.82
C ILE A 11 6.13 -16.71 -0.65
N LEU A 12 4.83 -16.75 -0.95
CA LEU A 12 4.28 -17.01 -2.28
C LEU A 12 3.53 -15.79 -2.79
N THR A 13 3.87 -15.31 -3.97
CA THR A 13 3.11 -14.28 -4.67
C THR A 13 3.11 -14.52 -6.18
N GLN A 14 2.39 -13.68 -6.92
CA GLN A 14 2.22 -13.85 -8.35
C GLN A 14 3.50 -13.52 -9.13
N ASN A 15 4.11 -12.38 -8.81
CA ASN A 15 5.33 -11.86 -9.46
C ASN A 15 6.13 -10.99 -8.48
N GLY A 16 7.27 -10.45 -8.91
CA GLY A 16 8.14 -9.57 -8.14
C GLY A 16 8.08 -8.10 -8.54
N TYR A 17 7.04 -7.70 -9.27
CA TYR A 17 6.78 -6.34 -9.73
C TYR A 17 5.29 -6.02 -9.55
N GLY A 18 4.89 -4.76 -9.75
CA GLY A 18 3.48 -4.37 -9.71
C GLY A 18 3.11 -3.54 -8.50
N GLY A 19 2.17 -4.01 -7.70
CA GLY A 19 1.53 -3.21 -6.66
C GLY A 19 2.12 -3.32 -5.26
N GLY A 20 1.37 -2.78 -4.29
CA GLY A 20 1.76 -2.78 -2.88
C GLY A 20 1.79 -4.17 -2.23
N ALA A 21 1.00 -5.12 -2.74
CA ALA A 21 0.95 -6.48 -2.23
C ALA A 21 2.25 -7.24 -2.51
N GLU A 22 2.75 -7.16 -3.74
CA GLU A 22 4.01 -7.78 -4.18
C GLU A 22 5.21 -7.14 -3.49
N ARG A 23 5.20 -5.80 -3.36
CA ARG A 23 6.21 -5.07 -2.58
C ARG A 23 6.21 -5.54 -1.11
N MET A 24 5.02 -5.76 -0.52
CA MET A 24 4.92 -6.24 0.85
C MET A 24 5.43 -7.67 1.00
N ALA A 25 5.14 -8.57 0.04
CA ALA A 25 5.68 -9.94 0.03
C ALA A 25 7.22 -9.93 -0.04
N ALA A 26 7.79 -9.09 -0.90
CA ALA A 26 9.24 -8.92 -1.00
C ALA A 26 9.86 -8.37 0.30
N ASN A 27 9.27 -7.31 0.88
CA ASN A 27 9.71 -6.76 2.18
C ASN A 27 9.63 -7.80 3.29
N MET A 28 8.57 -8.62 3.30
CA MET A 28 8.42 -9.70 4.28
C MET A 28 9.49 -10.77 4.11
N SER A 29 9.89 -11.10 2.87
CA SER A 29 10.98 -12.03 2.63
C SER A 29 12.31 -11.54 3.17
N LEU A 30 12.62 -10.24 2.99
CA LEU A 30 13.80 -9.58 3.58
C LEU A 30 13.76 -9.67 5.11
N ALA A 31 12.68 -9.20 5.70
CA ALA A 31 12.53 -9.10 7.15
C ALA A 31 12.63 -10.46 7.85
N LEU A 32 12.01 -11.51 7.29
CA LEU A 32 11.98 -12.85 7.86
C LEU A 32 13.25 -13.66 7.59
N SER A 33 14.09 -13.29 6.62
CA SER A 33 15.34 -14.00 6.27
C SER A 33 16.35 -14.00 7.41
N SER A 34 16.27 -13.05 8.35
CA SER A 34 17.07 -13.06 9.57
C SER A 34 16.73 -14.23 10.51
N ARG A 35 15.52 -14.78 10.45
CA ARG A 35 14.98 -15.79 11.39
C ARG A 35 14.68 -17.14 10.75
N TYR A 36 14.40 -17.15 9.44
CA TYR A 36 14.02 -18.32 8.66
C TYR A 36 14.91 -18.48 7.42
N GLU A 37 15.01 -19.69 6.91
CA GLU A 37 15.48 -19.96 5.56
C GLU A 37 14.30 -19.70 4.62
N VAL A 38 14.27 -18.50 4.00
CA VAL A 38 13.12 -18.03 3.23
C VAL A 38 13.24 -18.50 1.78
N TYR A 39 12.17 -19.06 1.26
CA TYR A 39 11.95 -19.34 -0.16
C TYR A 39 10.89 -18.37 -0.68
N TYR A 40 11.33 -17.39 -1.45
CA TYR A 40 10.46 -16.41 -2.11
C TYR A 40 10.05 -16.98 -3.46
N ILE A 41 8.83 -17.52 -3.53
CA ILE A 41 8.32 -18.26 -4.68
C ILE A 41 7.38 -17.38 -5.48
N LEU A 42 7.65 -17.25 -6.78
CA LEU A 42 6.86 -16.48 -7.73
C LEU A 42 6.26 -17.40 -8.80
N PHE A 43 5.03 -17.12 -9.24
CA PHE A 43 4.47 -17.77 -10.43
C PHE A 43 5.20 -17.32 -11.69
N ASP A 44 5.62 -16.04 -11.70
CA ASP A 44 6.39 -15.40 -12.76
C ASP A 44 7.52 -14.60 -12.12
N GLY A 45 8.75 -15.07 -12.32
CA GLY A 45 9.96 -14.44 -11.80
C GLY A 45 10.60 -13.44 -12.77
N GLU A 46 10.01 -13.20 -13.95
CA GLU A 46 10.52 -12.21 -14.89
C GLU A 46 10.37 -10.78 -14.32
N GLY A 47 11.38 -9.94 -14.49
CA GLY A 47 11.30 -8.51 -14.18
C GLY A 47 11.14 -8.20 -12.69
N VAL A 48 11.72 -8.99 -11.79
CA VAL A 48 11.72 -8.70 -10.35
C VAL A 48 12.41 -7.36 -10.08
N ILE A 49 11.66 -6.39 -9.54
CA ILE A 49 12.16 -5.04 -9.23
C ILE A 49 12.30 -4.78 -7.73
N TYR A 50 11.54 -5.52 -6.90
CA TYR A 50 11.60 -5.34 -5.46
C TYR A 50 12.74 -6.17 -4.85
N PRO A 51 13.60 -5.57 -4.00
CA PRO A 51 14.58 -6.32 -3.22
C PRO A 51 13.88 -7.38 -2.37
N TYR A 52 14.42 -8.58 -2.34
CA TYR A 52 13.91 -9.72 -1.58
C TYR A 52 15.01 -10.38 -0.75
N GLY A 53 14.63 -11.23 0.21
CA GLY A 53 15.55 -12.02 1.04
C GLY A 53 15.34 -13.51 0.85
N GLY A 54 16.41 -14.28 1.04
CA GLY A 54 16.41 -15.73 0.88
C GLY A 54 16.55 -16.19 -0.59
N HIS A 55 15.98 -17.36 -0.90
CA HIS A 55 16.08 -18.01 -2.22
C HIS A 55 14.91 -17.60 -3.10
N LEU A 56 15.20 -16.98 -4.25
CA LEU A 56 14.19 -16.74 -5.28
C LEU A 56 13.90 -18.03 -6.04
N VAL A 57 12.63 -18.37 -6.14
CA VAL A 57 12.15 -19.52 -6.91
C VAL A 57 11.12 -19.05 -7.93
N ASP A 58 11.48 -19.13 -9.20
CA ASP A 58 10.57 -18.87 -10.30
C ASP A 58 9.87 -20.16 -10.74
N MET A 59 8.54 -20.20 -10.65
CA MET A 59 7.76 -21.33 -11.13
C MET A 59 7.69 -21.40 -12.66
N LYS A 60 7.98 -20.30 -13.38
CA LYS A 60 7.82 -20.17 -14.83
C LYS A 60 6.42 -20.56 -15.32
N LEU A 61 5.41 -20.14 -14.56
CA LEU A 61 3.99 -20.41 -14.81
C LEU A 61 3.22 -19.07 -14.83
N LYS A 62 3.60 -18.23 -15.79
CA LYS A 62 3.03 -16.87 -15.99
C LYS A 62 1.50 -16.91 -16.11
N PRO A 63 0.79 -15.93 -15.53
CA PRO A 63 -0.64 -15.79 -15.79
C PRO A 63 -0.88 -15.38 -17.24
N GLU A 64 -1.68 -16.14 -17.96
CA GLU A 64 -2.07 -15.79 -19.31
C GLU A 64 -3.43 -15.08 -19.27
N ARG A 65 -3.46 -13.77 -19.50
CA ARG A 65 -4.68 -12.95 -19.43
C ARG A 65 -5.73 -13.35 -20.45
N GLU A 66 -5.31 -13.77 -21.63
CA GLU A 66 -6.19 -14.15 -22.77
C GLU A 66 -6.45 -15.66 -22.88
N ALA A 67 -5.96 -16.45 -21.91
CA ALA A 67 -6.15 -17.89 -21.93
C ALA A 67 -7.61 -18.29 -21.77
N SER A 68 -8.02 -19.35 -22.47
CA SER A 68 -9.34 -19.97 -22.28
C SER A 68 -9.52 -20.45 -20.84
N PHE A 69 -10.77 -20.54 -20.39
CA PHE A 69 -11.11 -21.02 -19.04
C PHE A 69 -10.43 -22.36 -18.69
N ILE A 70 -10.46 -23.31 -19.64
CA ILE A 70 -9.81 -24.62 -19.48
C ILE A 70 -8.30 -24.47 -19.24
N ARG A 71 -7.62 -23.64 -20.03
CA ARG A 71 -6.18 -23.40 -19.89
C ARG A 71 -5.82 -22.77 -18.54
N ARG A 72 -6.67 -21.85 -18.04
CA ARG A 72 -6.53 -21.29 -16.69
C ARG A 72 -6.61 -22.36 -15.59
N ILE A 73 -7.55 -23.31 -15.71
CA ILE A 73 -7.66 -24.45 -14.78
C ILE A 73 -6.38 -25.29 -14.80
N PHE A 74 -5.90 -25.67 -15.98
CA PHE A 74 -4.64 -26.44 -16.10
C PHE A 74 -3.45 -25.69 -15.50
N THR A 75 -3.37 -24.37 -15.64
CA THR A 75 -2.32 -23.56 -15.03
C THR A 75 -2.41 -23.60 -13.51
N VAL A 76 -3.60 -23.49 -12.93
CA VAL A 76 -3.81 -23.63 -11.48
C VAL A 76 -3.39 -25.02 -10.99
N ILE A 77 -3.77 -26.09 -11.71
CA ILE A 77 -3.36 -27.47 -11.37
C ILE A 77 -1.84 -27.62 -11.39
N LYS A 78 -1.16 -27.11 -12.43
CA LYS A 78 0.31 -27.16 -12.53
C LYS A 78 0.98 -26.41 -11.39
N ARG A 79 0.51 -25.19 -11.06
CA ARG A 79 1.01 -24.39 -9.93
C ARG A 79 0.80 -25.12 -8.61
N THR A 80 -0.39 -25.70 -8.42
CA THR A 80 -0.74 -26.47 -7.21
C THR A 80 0.18 -27.68 -7.01
N LYS A 81 0.39 -28.49 -8.08
CA LYS A 81 1.31 -29.63 -8.04
C LYS A 81 2.74 -29.18 -7.70
N LYS A 82 3.23 -28.14 -8.37
CA LYS A 82 4.60 -27.64 -8.17
C LYS A 82 4.79 -27.09 -6.74
N LEU A 83 3.81 -26.34 -6.22
CA LEU A 83 3.86 -25.88 -4.83
C LEU A 83 3.80 -27.04 -3.83
N TYR A 84 3.00 -28.07 -4.10
CA TYR A 84 2.98 -29.27 -3.26
C TYR A 84 4.36 -29.95 -3.18
N GLU A 85 5.06 -30.07 -4.32
CA GLU A 85 6.43 -30.62 -4.37
C GLU A 85 7.38 -29.78 -3.51
N TYR A 86 7.37 -28.45 -3.62
CA TYR A 86 8.16 -27.58 -2.75
C TYR A 86 7.81 -27.75 -1.26
N LYS A 87 6.53 -27.84 -0.93
CA LYS A 87 6.09 -28.07 0.46
C LYS A 87 6.59 -29.38 1.02
N ARG A 88 6.52 -30.46 0.23
CA ARG A 88 7.00 -31.79 0.60
C ARG A 88 8.51 -31.80 0.85
N ASP A 89 9.27 -31.20 -0.06
CA ASP A 89 10.74 -31.28 -0.03
C ASP A 89 11.33 -30.29 1.01
N LEU A 90 10.81 -29.09 1.11
CA LEU A 90 11.28 -28.05 2.04
C LEU A 90 10.72 -28.20 3.46
N LYS A 91 9.57 -28.85 3.65
CA LYS A 91 8.89 -28.99 4.96
C LYS A 91 8.83 -27.66 5.73
N PRO A 92 8.26 -26.58 5.14
CA PRO A 92 8.31 -25.26 5.73
C PRO A 92 7.50 -25.18 7.04
N ALA A 93 7.91 -24.29 7.93
CA ALA A 93 7.14 -23.97 9.15
C ALA A 93 5.79 -23.31 8.79
N ALA A 94 5.79 -22.49 7.74
CA ALA A 94 4.58 -21.89 7.19
C ALA A 94 4.76 -21.58 5.69
N VAL A 95 3.63 -21.46 5.00
CA VAL A 95 3.51 -20.83 3.68
C VAL A 95 2.62 -19.61 3.83
N ILE A 96 3.15 -18.43 3.51
CA ILE A 96 2.43 -17.16 3.51
C ILE A 96 2.21 -16.76 2.06
N SER A 97 0.96 -16.72 1.64
CA SER A 97 0.59 -16.34 0.27
C SER A 97 -0.06 -14.97 0.22
N HIS A 98 0.22 -14.23 -0.83
CA HIS A 98 -0.29 -12.90 -1.07
C HIS A 98 -1.04 -12.87 -2.39
N LEU A 99 -2.26 -12.30 -2.40
CA LEU A 99 -3.18 -12.24 -3.53
C LEU A 99 -3.95 -13.56 -3.79
N ASP A 100 -5.11 -13.43 -4.43
CA ASP A 100 -6.10 -14.51 -4.60
C ASP A 100 -5.57 -15.75 -5.34
N GLY A 101 -4.80 -15.55 -6.41
CA GLY A 101 -4.22 -16.65 -7.17
C GLY A 101 -3.24 -17.49 -6.35
N PRO A 102 -2.22 -16.89 -5.72
CA PRO A 102 -1.35 -17.56 -4.76
C PRO A 102 -2.08 -18.17 -3.56
N ASP A 103 -3.11 -17.49 -3.02
CA ASP A 103 -3.91 -18.02 -1.92
C ASP A 103 -4.63 -19.32 -2.31
N LEU A 104 -5.26 -19.31 -3.50
CA LEU A 104 -5.91 -20.51 -4.05
C LEU A 104 -4.92 -21.68 -4.20
N VAL A 105 -3.76 -21.43 -4.80
CA VAL A 105 -2.73 -22.45 -5.01
C VAL A 105 -2.17 -22.96 -3.67
N ASN A 106 -2.02 -22.06 -2.68
CA ASN A 106 -1.55 -22.41 -1.35
C ASN A 106 -2.53 -23.36 -0.64
N VAL A 107 -3.84 -23.07 -0.67
CA VAL A 107 -4.84 -23.93 -0.01
C VAL A 107 -5.06 -25.24 -0.77
N LEU A 108 -5.12 -25.22 -2.09
CA LEU A 108 -5.31 -26.41 -2.92
C LEU A 108 -4.14 -27.41 -2.81
N SER A 109 -2.90 -26.91 -2.69
CA SER A 109 -1.74 -27.77 -2.49
C SER A 109 -1.70 -28.43 -1.11
N GLY A 110 -2.62 -28.07 -0.21
CA GLY A 110 -2.75 -28.69 1.10
C GLY A 110 -1.52 -28.51 1.98
N LYS A 111 -1.46 -29.30 3.06
CA LYS A 111 -0.33 -29.31 4.01
C LYS A 111 0.54 -30.53 3.75
N ALA A 112 1.80 -30.30 3.43
CA ALA A 112 2.80 -31.36 3.36
C ALA A 112 3.39 -31.59 4.76
N GLY A 113 2.79 -32.52 5.51
CA GLY A 113 3.16 -32.84 6.90
C GLY A 113 2.33 -32.07 7.95
N ASN A 114 2.29 -32.62 9.15
CA ASN A 114 1.31 -32.24 10.18
C ASN A 114 1.54 -30.90 10.90
N ARG A 115 2.61 -30.18 10.62
CA ARG A 115 3.00 -28.96 11.39
C ARG A 115 3.13 -27.67 10.58
N MET A 116 2.94 -27.72 9.26
CA MET A 116 3.02 -26.56 8.39
C MET A 116 1.78 -25.68 8.55
N ARG A 117 1.98 -24.37 8.60
CA ARG A 117 0.87 -23.39 8.59
C ARG A 117 0.60 -22.86 7.19
N CYS A 118 -0.67 -22.75 6.85
CA CYS A 118 -1.15 -22.11 5.63
C CYS A 118 -1.76 -20.75 6.00
N ILE A 119 -1.12 -19.65 5.59
CA ILE A 119 -1.54 -18.29 5.91
C ILE A 119 -1.78 -17.56 4.60
N SER A 120 -2.99 -17.04 4.42
CA SER A 120 -3.38 -16.23 3.27
C SER A 120 -3.45 -14.76 3.66
N VAL A 121 -3.08 -13.83 2.77
CA VAL A 121 -3.03 -12.38 3.04
C VAL A 121 -3.78 -11.60 1.98
N TYR A 122 -4.80 -10.87 2.38
CA TYR A 122 -5.59 -10.00 1.51
C TYR A 122 -5.22 -8.53 1.70
N HIS A 123 -4.91 -7.83 0.60
CA HIS A 123 -4.28 -6.50 0.63
C HIS A 123 -5.19 -5.34 0.26
N SER A 124 -6.46 -5.57 0.08
CA SER A 124 -7.43 -4.54 -0.31
C SER A 124 -8.66 -4.55 0.59
N MET A 125 -9.65 -3.70 0.28
CA MET A 125 -11.00 -3.79 0.82
C MET A 125 -11.86 -4.64 -0.12
N PRO A 126 -12.35 -5.82 0.30
CA PRO A 126 -12.98 -6.78 -0.59
C PRO A 126 -14.14 -6.20 -1.41
N SER A 127 -15.13 -5.59 -0.76
CA SER A 127 -16.35 -5.10 -1.43
C SER A 127 -16.12 -3.90 -2.36
N VAL A 128 -14.98 -3.22 -2.25
CA VAL A 128 -14.60 -2.13 -3.15
C VAL A 128 -13.84 -2.67 -4.37
N ASN A 129 -13.01 -3.68 -4.15
CA ASN A 129 -12.15 -4.25 -5.19
C ASN A 129 -12.86 -5.32 -6.03
N GLU A 130 -13.87 -5.97 -5.47
CA GLU A 130 -14.56 -7.09 -6.08
C GLU A 130 -16.08 -6.88 -6.07
N LYS A 131 -16.73 -7.36 -7.11
CA LYS A 131 -18.21 -7.48 -7.09
C LYS A 131 -18.60 -8.48 -6.02
N ASN A 132 -19.43 -8.10 -5.06
CA ASN A 132 -19.92 -9.00 -4.00
C ASN A 132 -20.91 -10.03 -4.58
N THR A 133 -20.42 -10.93 -5.44
CA THR A 133 -21.19 -12.02 -6.02
C THR A 133 -21.13 -13.26 -5.13
N PHE A 134 -22.08 -14.17 -5.34
CA PHE A 134 -22.09 -15.47 -4.65
C PHE A 134 -20.77 -16.24 -4.86
N ALA A 135 -20.19 -16.16 -6.07
CA ALA A 135 -18.93 -16.83 -6.40
C ALA A 135 -17.75 -16.27 -5.58
N HIS A 136 -17.65 -14.94 -5.42
CA HIS A 136 -16.61 -14.32 -4.59
C HIS A 136 -16.79 -14.66 -3.11
N ARG A 137 -18.02 -14.67 -2.61
CA ARG A 137 -18.30 -15.12 -1.23
C ARG A 137 -17.85 -16.55 -0.99
N LEU A 138 -18.19 -17.46 -1.94
CA LEU A 138 -17.78 -18.86 -1.85
C LEU A 138 -16.26 -19.01 -1.90
N PHE A 139 -15.60 -18.26 -2.78
CA PHE A 139 -14.14 -18.24 -2.90
C PHE A 139 -13.46 -17.85 -1.59
N HIS A 140 -13.79 -16.70 -0.99
CA HIS A 140 -13.18 -16.23 0.24
C HIS A 140 -13.49 -17.15 1.44
N ARG A 141 -14.70 -17.71 1.49
CA ARG A 141 -15.04 -18.73 2.50
C ARG A 141 -14.22 -20.01 2.32
N PHE A 142 -13.99 -20.43 1.08
CA PHE A 142 -13.12 -21.57 0.78
C PHE A 142 -11.68 -21.29 1.21
N ILE A 143 -11.08 -20.16 0.83
CA ILE A 143 -9.74 -19.78 1.27
C ILE A 143 -9.65 -19.79 2.80
N ALA A 144 -10.59 -19.15 3.48
CA ALA A 144 -10.61 -19.10 4.94
C ALA A 144 -10.79 -20.46 5.61
N ALA A 145 -11.58 -21.36 5.03
CA ALA A 145 -11.79 -22.71 5.57
C ALA A 145 -10.50 -23.51 5.59
N PHE A 146 -9.72 -23.45 4.51
CA PHE A 146 -8.50 -24.25 4.34
C PHE A 146 -7.21 -23.54 4.75
N SER A 147 -7.25 -22.22 5.02
CA SER A 147 -6.16 -21.51 5.68
C SER A 147 -6.21 -21.66 7.19
N ASP A 148 -5.05 -21.68 7.85
CA ASP A 148 -4.99 -21.59 9.32
C ASP A 148 -5.38 -20.19 9.79
N ARG A 149 -5.01 -19.16 9.01
CA ARG A 149 -5.42 -17.76 9.19
C ARG A 149 -5.56 -17.08 7.84
N TYR A 150 -6.54 -16.20 7.76
CA TYR A 150 -6.70 -15.26 6.67
C TYR A 150 -6.45 -13.85 7.22
N VAL A 151 -5.36 -13.26 6.80
CA VAL A 151 -4.86 -11.98 7.33
C VAL A 151 -5.35 -10.84 6.45
N MET A 152 -6.00 -9.86 7.08
CA MET A 152 -6.39 -8.59 6.48
C MET A 152 -5.40 -7.50 6.88
N VAL A 153 -5.17 -6.54 6.00
CA VAL A 153 -4.21 -5.46 6.24
C VAL A 153 -4.80 -4.27 7.00
N SER A 154 -6.11 -4.28 7.27
CA SER A 154 -6.81 -3.24 8.05
C SER A 154 -8.02 -3.80 8.78
N LYS A 155 -8.51 -3.09 9.81
CA LYS A 155 -9.72 -3.49 10.55
C LYS A 155 -10.99 -3.37 9.71
N PRO A 156 -11.19 -2.29 8.91
CA PRO A 156 -12.32 -2.23 8.00
C PRO A 156 -12.33 -3.37 6.99
N ALA A 157 -11.18 -3.73 6.40
CA ALA A 157 -11.11 -4.88 5.50
C ALA A 157 -11.47 -6.20 6.19
N LYS A 158 -11.10 -6.38 7.47
CA LYS A 158 -11.51 -7.55 8.26
C LYS A 158 -13.02 -7.60 8.47
N LYS A 159 -13.63 -6.46 8.81
CA LYS A 159 -15.08 -6.37 9.03
C LYS A 159 -15.83 -6.62 7.71
N ASP A 160 -15.43 -5.98 6.64
CA ASP A 160 -16.00 -6.15 5.31
C ASP A 160 -15.92 -7.62 4.84
N MET A 161 -14.77 -8.28 5.03
CA MET A 161 -14.61 -9.71 4.72
C MET A 161 -15.56 -10.60 5.54
N HIS A 162 -15.84 -10.22 6.78
CA HIS A 162 -16.79 -10.94 7.62
C HIS A 162 -18.25 -10.70 7.20
N GLU A 163 -18.66 -9.44 7.11
CA GLU A 163 -20.07 -9.05 6.91
C GLU A 163 -20.53 -9.29 5.48
N ASN A 164 -19.73 -8.91 4.50
CA ASN A 164 -20.11 -8.97 3.09
C ASN A 164 -19.74 -10.29 2.42
N PHE A 165 -18.66 -10.95 2.86
CA PHE A 165 -18.21 -12.22 2.27
C PHE A 165 -18.48 -13.45 3.17
N GLY A 166 -18.95 -13.26 4.39
CA GLY A 166 -19.38 -14.32 5.29
C GLY A 166 -18.23 -15.18 5.85
N VAL A 167 -17.02 -14.63 5.91
CA VAL A 167 -15.87 -15.33 6.50
C VAL A 167 -15.93 -15.25 8.02
N PRO A 168 -15.83 -16.37 8.77
CA PRO A 168 -15.93 -16.36 10.23
C PRO A 168 -14.79 -15.54 10.88
N LEU A 169 -15.11 -14.68 11.85
CA LEU A 169 -14.15 -13.81 12.56
C LEU A 169 -12.98 -14.59 13.17
N LYS A 170 -13.21 -15.81 13.66
CA LYS A 170 -12.15 -16.70 14.21
C LYS A 170 -11.08 -17.08 13.21
N LYS A 171 -11.34 -16.99 11.90
CA LYS A 171 -10.39 -17.24 10.84
C LYS A 171 -9.63 -15.97 10.43
N LEU A 172 -10.18 -14.80 10.72
CA LEU A 172 -9.64 -13.50 10.32
C LEU A 172 -8.69 -12.93 11.37
N SER A 173 -7.59 -12.38 10.92
CA SER A 173 -6.65 -11.60 11.73
C SER A 173 -6.33 -10.29 11.04
N VAL A 174 -6.01 -9.25 11.80
CA VAL A 174 -5.46 -8.00 11.25
C VAL A 174 -3.98 -7.96 11.57
N ILE A 175 -3.15 -7.85 10.53
CA ILE A 175 -1.73 -7.53 10.65
C ILE A 175 -1.45 -6.46 9.62
N TYR A 176 -1.09 -5.28 10.08
CA TYR A 176 -0.78 -4.16 9.21
C TYR A 176 0.48 -4.44 8.37
N ASN A 177 0.51 -3.87 7.18
CA ASN A 177 1.73 -3.76 6.41
C ASN A 177 2.75 -2.91 7.20
N PHE A 178 4.02 -3.02 6.88
CA PHE A 178 5.08 -2.31 7.59
C PHE A 178 6.05 -1.60 6.63
N SER A 179 6.74 -0.61 7.17
CA SER A 179 7.82 0.09 6.50
C SER A 179 9.13 -0.12 7.27
N ASP A 180 10.21 -0.40 6.54
CA ASP A 180 11.56 -0.38 7.11
C ASP A 180 12.00 1.08 7.32
N THR A 181 11.68 1.62 8.49
CA THR A 181 12.02 3.00 8.87
C THR A 181 13.53 3.23 8.93
N GLY A 182 14.32 2.21 9.23
CA GLY A 182 15.78 2.26 9.21
C GLY A 182 16.32 2.44 7.79
N LYS A 183 15.78 1.69 6.83
CA LYS A 183 16.09 1.84 5.40
C LYS A 183 15.69 3.23 4.90
N ILE A 184 14.48 3.70 5.22
CA ILE A 184 14.03 5.04 4.82
C ILE A 184 15.00 6.11 5.34
N LYS A 185 15.43 6.05 6.62
CA LYS A 185 16.41 6.99 7.18
C LYS A 185 17.77 7.00 6.46
N ARG A 186 18.17 5.89 5.83
CA ARG A 186 19.36 5.85 4.97
C ARG A 186 19.08 6.45 3.60
N LEU A 187 17.98 6.08 3.00
CA LEU A 187 17.59 6.48 1.64
C LEU A 187 17.34 8.00 1.51
N ILE A 188 16.87 8.68 2.55
CA ILE A 188 16.69 10.14 2.51
C ILE A 188 18.00 10.92 2.37
N LYS A 189 19.15 10.29 2.61
CA LYS A 189 20.48 10.91 2.51
C LYS A 189 21.15 10.73 1.16
N GLU A 190 20.53 9.99 0.25
CA GLU A 190 21.08 9.78 -1.11
C GLU A 190 20.98 11.06 -1.95
N ASP A 191 21.90 11.19 -2.88
CA ASP A 191 21.97 12.33 -3.80
C ASP A 191 20.71 12.46 -4.67
N LEU A 192 20.31 13.69 -4.88
CA LEU A 192 19.19 14.05 -5.75
C LEU A 192 19.64 14.19 -7.21
N PRO A 193 18.74 13.97 -8.18
CA PRO A 193 19.01 14.35 -9.56
C PRO A 193 19.25 15.87 -9.69
N ALA A 194 20.04 16.27 -10.67
CA ALA A 194 20.50 17.65 -10.83
C ALA A 194 19.38 18.69 -11.05
N ASP A 195 18.23 18.26 -11.55
CA ASP A 195 17.06 19.11 -11.84
C ASP A 195 16.21 19.43 -10.60
N PHE A 196 16.13 18.52 -9.62
CA PHE A 196 15.29 18.73 -8.46
C PHE A 196 15.72 19.87 -7.52
N PRO A 197 17.04 20.08 -7.25
CA PRO A 197 17.48 21.23 -6.45
C PRO A 197 17.05 22.58 -7.03
N ALA A 198 17.06 22.72 -8.36
CA ALA A 198 16.60 23.95 -9.02
C ALA A 198 15.09 24.14 -8.82
N PHE A 199 14.30 23.07 -8.99
CA PHE A 199 12.86 23.10 -8.69
C PHE A 199 12.57 23.47 -7.23
N LYS A 200 13.29 22.85 -6.27
CA LYS A 200 13.14 23.18 -4.83
C LYS A 200 13.50 24.63 -4.55
N LYS A 201 14.54 25.17 -5.18
CA LYS A 201 14.94 26.57 -4.99
C LYS A 201 13.89 27.58 -5.49
N ALA A 202 13.18 27.21 -6.57
CA ALA A 202 12.12 28.05 -7.15
C ALA A 202 10.83 28.06 -6.33
N HIS A 203 10.67 27.13 -5.38
CA HIS A 203 9.43 26.98 -4.61
C HIS A 203 9.71 26.97 -3.10
N LYS A 204 9.09 27.92 -2.37
CA LYS A 204 9.24 28.04 -0.91
C LYS A 204 8.58 26.91 -0.16
N LYS A 205 7.45 26.40 -0.68
CA LYS A 205 6.68 25.29 -0.14
C LYS A 205 6.53 24.19 -1.18
N LEU A 206 6.69 22.92 -0.78
CA LEU A 206 6.46 21.77 -1.64
C LEU A 206 5.43 20.82 -1.04
N ILE A 207 4.37 20.58 -1.81
CA ILE A 207 3.42 19.51 -1.57
C ILE A 207 3.92 18.27 -2.31
N VAL A 208 3.85 17.09 -1.70
CA VAL A 208 4.24 15.83 -2.36
C VAL A 208 3.14 14.78 -2.26
N SER A 209 3.00 14.01 -3.32
CA SER A 209 2.24 12.75 -3.37
C SER A 209 3.05 11.68 -4.08
N THR A 210 2.89 10.42 -3.66
CA THR A 210 3.62 9.30 -4.27
C THR A 210 2.71 8.09 -4.44
N GLY A 211 2.90 7.37 -5.55
CA GLY A 211 2.16 6.17 -5.90
C GLY A 211 1.95 6.04 -7.39
N ARG A 212 1.45 4.86 -7.84
CA ARG A 212 1.12 4.66 -9.25
C ARG A 212 0.08 5.69 -9.71
N MET A 213 0.28 6.26 -10.87
CA MET A 213 -0.69 7.19 -11.48
C MET A 213 -1.86 6.39 -12.07
N GLU A 214 -2.73 5.93 -11.16
CA GLU A 214 -3.95 5.19 -11.45
C GLU A 214 -5.17 6.01 -11.08
N ARG A 215 -6.27 5.76 -11.74
CA ARG A 215 -7.54 6.47 -11.54
C ARG A 215 -7.97 6.53 -10.07
N VAL A 216 -7.78 5.47 -9.31
CA VAL A 216 -8.11 5.38 -7.89
C VAL A 216 -7.30 6.34 -7.00
N LYS A 217 -6.12 6.77 -7.45
CA LYS A 217 -5.25 7.68 -6.68
C LYS A 217 -5.61 9.14 -6.81
N ARG A 218 -6.41 9.51 -7.82
CA ARG A 218 -6.96 10.86 -8.00
C ARG A 218 -5.92 11.98 -7.95
N GLN A 219 -4.72 11.72 -8.46
CA GLN A 219 -3.63 12.71 -8.42
C GLN A 219 -3.92 13.96 -9.26
N GLU A 220 -4.84 13.90 -10.23
CA GLU A 220 -5.33 15.07 -10.96
C GLU A 220 -5.96 16.14 -10.05
N ARG A 221 -6.53 15.75 -8.90
CA ARG A 221 -7.08 16.70 -7.91
C ARG A 221 -5.99 17.55 -7.26
N LEU A 222 -4.75 17.02 -7.19
CA LEU A 222 -3.62 17.79 -6.66
C LEU A 222 -3.23 18.95 -7.57
N ILE A 223 -3.47 18.85 -8.87
CA ILE A 223 -3.23 19.96 -9.82
C ILE A 223 -4.21 21.10 -9.56
N LYS A 224 -5.50 20.78 -9.39
CA LYS A 224 -6.53 21.78 -9.04
C LYS A 224 -6.24 22.40 -7.67
N LEU A 225 -5.89 21.55 -6.68
CA LEU A 225 -5.49 22.01 -5.35
C LEU A 225 -4.31 22.98 -5.43
N LEU A 226 -3.27 22.66 -6.21
CA LEU A 226 -2.11 23.52 -6.39
C LEU A 226 -2.52 24.90 -6.94
N GLY A 227 -3.37 24.94 -7.96
CA GLY A 227 -3.87 26.20 -8.54
C GLY A 227 -4.57 27.06 -7.50
N ARG A 228 -5.42 26.48 -6.66
CA ARG A 228 -6.10 27.19 -5.57
C ARG A 228 -5.12 27.69 -4.50
N ILE A 229 -4.21 26.83 -4.04
CA ILE A 229 -3.22 27.19 -3.00
C ILE A 229 -2.35 28.35 -3.46
N ARG A 230 -1.94 28.38 -4.72
CA ARG A 230 -1.09 29.46 -5.28
C ARG A 230 -1.80 30.81 -5.41
N ASN A 231 -3.11 30.82 -5.36
CA ASN A 231 -3.90 32.08 -5.32
C ASN A 231 -3.97 32.68 -3.89
N GLU A 232 -3.53 31.95 -2.86
CA GLU A 232 -3.50 32.44 -1.50
C GLU A 232 -2.24 33.30 -1.25
N LYS A 233 -2.44 34.45 -0.55
CA LYS A 233 -1.34 35.37 -0.24
C LYS A 233 -0.20 34.70 0.53
N GLY A 234 1.01 34.76 -0.03
CA GLY A 234 2.21 34.21 0.55
C GLY A 234 2.45 32.73 0.19
N LEU A 235 1.58 32.12 -0.63
CA LEU A 235 1.69 30.75 -1.12
C LEU A 235 1.89 30.65 -2.65
N GLU A 236 2.12 31.77 -3.32
CA GLU A 236 2.32 31.87 -4.76
C GLU A 236 3.51 31.01 -5.25
N ASP A 237 4.52 30.83 -4.39
CA ASP A 237 5.71 30.01 -4.66
C ASP A 237 5.56 28.54 -4.19
N THR A 238 4.32 28.03 -4.12
CA THR A 238 4.09 26.61 -3.80
C THR A 238 4.28 25.76 -5.06
N GLY A 239 5.02 24.63 -4.91
CA GLY A 239 5.20 23.61 -5.94
C GLY A 239 4.57 22.27 -5.54
N LEU A 240 4.31 21.43 -6.54
CA LEU A 240 3.78 20.08 -6.37
C LEU A 240 4.75 19.04 -6.92
N VAL A 241 5.03 18.03 -6.13
CA VAL A 241 5.88 16.87 -6.49
C VAL A 241 5.00 15.63 -6.58
N ILE A 242 4.93 14.99 -7.74
CA ILE A 242 4.19 13.74 -7.94
C ILE A 242 5.18 12.64 -8.34
N LEU A 243 5.43 11.70 -7.44
CA LEU A 243 6.39 10.60 -7.63
C LEU A 243 5.65 9.31 -7.99
N GLY A 244 5.90 8.81 -9.18
CA GLY A 244 5.30 7.59 -9.71
C GLY A 244 4.96 7.72 -11.18
N ASP A 245 4.46 6.64 -11.75
CA ASP A 245 4.07 6.55 -13.15
C ASP A 245 2.79 5.70 -13.28
N GLY A 246 2.13 5.76 -14.41
CA GLY A 246 0.94 4.97 -14.68
C GLY A 246 0.06 5.53 -15.79
N PRO A 247 -1.08 4.88 -16.06
CA PRO A 247 -1.95 5.23 -17.19
C PRO A 247 -2.54 6.65 -17.12
N GLU A 248 -2.63 7.26 -15.93
CA GLU A 248 -3.18 8.61 -15.77
C GLU A 248 -2.13 9.73 -15.93
N ARG A 249 -0.85 9.40 -16.21
CA ARG A 249 0.23 10.39 -16.29
C ARG A 249 -0.02 11.50 -17.31
N GLU A 250 -0.36 11.13 -18.54
CA GLU A 250 -0.62 12.09 -19.62
C GLU A 250 -1.76 13.05 -19.26
N ARG A 251 -2.81 12.51 -18.61
CA ARG A 251 -3.94 13.29 -18.15
C ARG A 251 -3.55 14.28 -17.05
N ILE A 252 -2.75 13.87 -16.06
CA ILE A 252 -2.26 14.75 -14.99
C ILE A 252 -1.43 15.89 -15.56
N VAL A 253 -0.53 15.59 -16.50
CA VAL A 253 0.31 16.59 -17.18
C VAL A 253 -0.56 17.55 -18.02
N SER A 254 -1.51 17.03 -18.79
CA SER A 254 -2.44 17.87 -19.58
C SER A 254 -3.29 18.81 -18.71
N GLU A 255 -3.71 18.35 -17.51
CA GLU A 255 -4.44 19.20 -16.58
C GLU A 255 -3.54 20.33 -16.03
N ALA A 256 -2.28 20.03 -15.72
CA ALA A 256 -1.31 21.05 -15.31
C ALA A 256 -1.03 22.08 -16.43
N GLU A 257 -1.00 21.63 -17.68
CA GLU A 257 -0.87 22.50 -18.86
C GLU A 257 -2.06 23.47 -19.00
N LYS A 258 -3.27 22.92 -18.97
CA LYS A 258 -4.51 23.71 -19.07
C LYS A 258 -4.62 24.82 -18.01
N LEU A 259 -4.13 24.54 -16.82
CA LEU A 259 -4.12 25.48 -15.71
C LEU A 259 -2.86 26.35 -15.64
N SER A 260 -1.96 26.28 -16.64
CA SER A 260 -0.68 27.00 -16.69
C SER A 260 0.21 26.73 -15.46
N LEU A 261 0.19 25.48 -14.94
CA LEU A 261 0.92 25.07 -13.73
C LEU A 261 2.13 24.18 -13.99
N LEU A 262 2.48 23.89 -15.26
CA LEU A 262 3.58 22.94 -15.58
C LEU A 262 4.91 23.31 -14.90
N SER A 263 5.29 24.58 -14.84
CA SER A 263 6.52 25.04 -14.19
C SER A 263 6.51 24.85 -12.67
N HIS A 264 5.33 24.54 -12.08
CA HIS A 264 5.12 24.35 -10.66
C HIS A 264 4.82 22.90 -10.28
N VAL A 265 4.94 21.98 -11.26
CA VAL A 265 4.74 20.55 -11.07
C VAL A 265 6.02 19.79 -11.45
N TYR A 266 6.56 19.03 -10.51
CA TYR A 266 7.66 18.12 -10.73
C TYR A 266 7.14 16.69 -10.74
N ALA A 267 7.09 16.07 -11.93
CA ALA A 267 6.56 14.72 -12.13
C ALA A 267 7.57 13.85 -12.93
N PRO A 268 8.66 13.39 -12.28
CA PRO A 268 9.76 12.70 -12.97
C PRO A 268 9.40 11.28 -13.43
N GLY A 269 8.22 10.77 -13.10
CA GLY A 269 7.83 9.39 -13.32
C GLY A 269 8.24 8.47 -12.17
N ASN A 270 8.50 7.20 -12.48
CA ASN A 270 8.98 6.24 -11.50
C ASN A 270 10.39 6.60 -11.01
N VAL A 271 10.54 6.68 -9.70
CA VAL A 271 11.83 6.88 -9.03
C VAL A 271 12.14 5.69 -8.14
N SER A 272 13.38 5.24 -8.14
CA SER A 272 13.83 4.11 -7.30
C SER A 272 13.79 4.45 -5.80
N ASN A 273 14.04 5.71 -5.47
CA ASN A 273 14.03 6.23 -4.09
C ASN A 273 13.17 7.49 -4.00
N PRO A 274 11.88 7.37 -3.62
CA PRO A 274 11.00 8.53 -3.42
C PRO A 274 11.34 9.31 -2.13
N PHE A 275 11.98 8.69 -1.16
CA PHE A 275 12.15 9.24 0.18
C PHE A 275 13.08 10.46 0.22
N LYS A 276 14.10 10.50 -0.65
CA LYS A 276 15.00 11.65 -0.74
C LYS A 276 14.31 12.91 -1.24
N TYR A 277 13.28 12.78 -2.07
CA TYR A 277 12.43 13.89 -2.49
C TYR A 277 11.46 14.28 -1.38
N MET A 278 10.76 13.27 -0.81
CA MET A 278 9.80 13.48 0.27
C MET A 278 10.42 14.24 1.45
N ALA A 279 11.65 13.90 1.84
CA ALA A 279 12.34 14.53 2.98
C ALA A 279 12.61 16.04 2.78
N LEU A 280 12.52 16.55 1.55
CA LEU A 280 12.70 17.96 1.20
C LEU A 280 11.39 18.70 0.94
N CYS A 281 10.29 18.00 0.98
CA CYS A 281 8.95 18.58 0.86
C CYS A 281 8.41 19.02 2.22
N ASP A 282 7.35 19.81 2.20
CA ASP A 282 6.74 20.36 3.41
C ASP A 282 5.48 19.60 3.82
N LEU A 283 4.70 19.07 2.87
CA LEU A 283 3.43 18.42 3.15
C LEU A 283 3.19 17.23 2.24
N PHE A 284 2.71 16.13 2.81
CA PHE A 284 2.23 14.97 2.03
C PHE A 284 0.71 15.02 1.88
N VAL A 285 0.21 14.81 0.66
CA VAL A 285 -1.23 14.82 0.38
C VAL A 285 -1.65 13.54 -0.34
N LEU A 286 -2.70 12.89 0.14
CA LEU A 286 -3.28 11.68 -0.42
C LEU A 286 -4.76 11.86 -0.76
N CYS A 287 -5.11 11.73 -2.05
CA CYS A 287 -6.46 11.94 -2.58
C CYS A 287 -7.15 10.65 -3.04
N SER A 288 -6.64 9.47 -2.67
CA SER A 288 -7.17 8.19 -3.17
C SER A 288 -8.65 8.01 -2.84
N ASP A 289 -9.41 7.39 -3.75
CA ASP A 289 -10.80 7.00 -3.50
C ASP A 289 -10.89 5.86 -2.49
N TYR A 290 -9.97 4.90 -2.56
CA TYR A 290 -9.85 3.80 -1.59
C TYR A 290 -8.43 3.22 -1.57
N GLU A 291 -8.08 2.55 -0.46
CA GLU A 291 -6.83 1.84 -0.24
C GLU A 291 -7.09 0.56 0.57
N GLY A 292 -6.14 -0.37 0.60
CA GLY A 292 -6.13 -1.44 1.61
C GLY A 292 -5.60 -0.92 2.95
N LEU A 293 -4.36 -0.46 2.93
CA LEU A 293 -3.70 0.31 3.97
C LEU A 293 -2.68 1.22 3.28
N PRO A 294 -2.88 2.56 3.28
CA PRO A 294 -2.03 3.49 2.54
C PRO A 294 -0.66 3.66 3.21
N MET A 295 0.27 2.74 2.94
CA MET A 295 1.62 2.76 3.53
C MET A 295 2.39 4.04 3.24
N VAL A 296 2.05 4.75 2.18
CA VAL A 296 2.63 6.05 1.84
C VAL A 296 2.48 7.10 2.95
N LEU A 297 1.40 7.02 3.76
CA LEU A 297 1.24 7.88 4.95
C LEU A 297 2.25 7.54 6.05
N THR A 298 2.57 6.27 6.24
CA THR A 298 3.59 5.84 7.22
C THR A 298 5.01 6.13 6.71
N GLU A 299 5.21 6.08 5.40
CA GLU A 299 6.45 6.46 4.72
C GLU A 299 6.67 7.97 4.79
N ALA A 300 5.63 8.79 4.59
CA ALA A 300 5.66 10.23 4.80
C ALA A 300 6.03 10.57 6.25
N ALA A 301 5.43 9.88 7.22
CA ALA A 301 5.76 10.03 8.63
C ALA A 301 7.23 9.66 8.93
N ALA A 302 7.78 8.62 8.27
CA ALA A 302 9.20 8.27 8.39
C ALA A 302 10.13 9.36 7.83
N CYS A 303 9.66 10.13 6.84
CA CYS A 303 10.31 11.33 6.31
C CYS A 303 10.01 12.60 7.13
N ARG A 304 9.29 12.50 8.25
CA ARG A 304 8.85 13.62 9.10
C ARG A 304 7.89 14.61 8.41
N LEU A 305 7.14 14.17 7.42
CA LEU A 305 6.15 14.98 6.73
C LEU A 305 4.81 14.94 7.46
N PRO A 306 4.23 16.09 7.82
CA PRO A 306 2.80 16.19 8.09
C PRO A 306 1.98 15.72 6.90
N SER A 307 0.81 15.14 7.14
CA SER A 307 0.00 14.55 6.08
C SER A 307 -1.44 15.02 6.14
N VAL A 308 -2.01 15.29 4.97
CA VAL A 308 -3.45 15.44 4.73
C VAL A 308 -3.91 14.28 3.87
N SER A 309 -4.98 13.61 4.24
CA SER A 309 -5.55 12.51 3.49
C SER A 309 -7.07 12.61 3.41
N ALA A 310 -7.64 12.29 2.26
CA ALA A 310 -9.05 11.95 2.22
C ALA A 310 -9.31 10.80 3.21
N ASP A 311 -10.41 10.87 3.96
CA ASP A 311 -10.83 9.82 4.90
C ASP A 311 -11.53 8.67 4.15
N MET A 312 -10.78 8.12 3.19
CA MET A 312 -11.26 7.08 2.30
C MET A 312 -11.66 5.79 3.03
N PRO A 313 -12.48 4.94 2.42
CA PRO A 313 -12.74 3.61 2.95
C PRO A 313 -11.43 2.85 3.15
N SER A 314 -11.22 2.36 4.39
CA SER A 314 -10.04 1.60 4.81
C SER A 314 -8.73 2.38 4.99
N GLY A 315 -8.06 2.07 6.06
CA GLY A 315 -6.65 2.28 6.37
C GLY A 315 -6.19 3.70 6.73
N ALA A 316 -6.64 4.75 6.04
CA ALA A 316 -6.16 6.11 6.31
C ALA A 316 -6.48 6.57 7.74
N ARG A 317 -7.71 6.34 8.21
CA ARG A 317 -8.14 6.64 9.57
C ARG A 317 -7.37 5.85 10.63
N GLU A 318 -7.13 4.57 10.40
CA GLU A 318 -6.35 3.73 11.35
C GLU A 318 -4.91 4.23 11.51
N ILE A 319 -4.38 4.91 10.48
CA ILE A 319 -3.05 5.51 10.51
C ILE A 319 -3.08 6.87 11.20
N LEU A 320 -3.93 7.80 10.74
CA LEU A 320 -3.90 9.20 11.18
C LEU A 320 -4.74 9.48 12.44
N ALA A 321 -5.85 8.75 12.62
CA ALA A 321 -6.80 8.88 13.73
C ALA A 321 -7.02 7.56 14.49
N PRO A 322 -5.96 6.89 14.99
CA PRO A 322 -6.06 5.51 15.52
C PRO A 322 -6.91 5.35 16.78
N ASP A 323 -7.25 6.45 17.43
CA ASP A 323 -8.05 6.47 18.67
C ASP A 323 -9.55 6.64 18.40
N THR A 324 -9.95 6.71 17.11
CA THR A 324 -11.34 6.82 16.67
C THR A 324 -11.85 5.51 16.06
N ASP A 325 -13.16 5.43 15.88
CA ASP A 325 -13.75 4.29 15.15
C ASP A 325 -13.20 4.24 13.72
N PRO A 326 -12.56 3.15 13.29
CA PRO A 326 -11.98 3.03 11.95
C PRO A 326 -13.01 3.09 10.81
N GLU A 327 -14.30 2.98 11.12
CA GLU A 327 -15.39 3.05 10.14
C GLU A 327 -16.03 4.43 10.04
N TYR A 328 -15.82 5.26 11.05
CA TYR A 328 -16.27 6.65 10.98
C TYR A 328 -15.63 7.35 9.77
N LYS A 329 -16.39 8.22 9.13
CA LYS A 329 -15.93 9.09 8.05
C LYS A 329 -16.27 10.53 8.41
N THR A 330 -15.25 11.39 8.33
CA THR A 330 -15.49 12.81 8.55
C THR A 330 -16.29 13.40 7.38
N ASP A 331 -17.22 14.28 7.65
CA ASP A 331 -17.95 15.07 6.65
C ASP A 331 -17.34 16.46 6.44
N GLY A 332 -16.19 16.74 7.05
CA GLY A 332 -15.48 18.01 7.01
C GLY A 332 -13.96 17.84 7.02
N VAL A 333 -13.29 18.70 7.81
CA VAL A 333 -11.86 18.63 8.10
C VAL A 333 -11.68 18.19 9.55
N GLU A 334 -10.99 17.09 9.77
CA GLU A 334 -10.68 16.56 11.10
C GLU A 334 -9.17 16.67 11.38
N TYR A 335 -8.81 17.40 12.40
CA TYR A 335 -7.43 17.51 12.89
C TYR A 335 -7.18 16.38 13.87
N ALA A 336 -6.84 15.20 13.31
CA ALA A 336 -6.66 13.98 14.06
C ALA A 336 -5.30 13.91 14.78
N ARG A 337 -5.04 12.81 15.49
CA ARG A 337 -3.83 12.67 16.31
C ARG A 337 -2.53 12.82 15.51
N PHE A 338 -2.45 12.25 14.32
CA PHE A 338 -1.20 12.13 13.53
C PHE A 338 -1.26 12.83 12.17
N GLY A 339 -2.32 13.54 11.85
CA GLY A 339 -2.49 14.24 10.59
C GLY A 339 -3.90 14.73 10.41
N VAL A 340 -4.19 15.23 9.23
CA VAL A 340 -5.51 15.78 8.89
C VAL A 340 -6.26 14.80 8.00
N LEU A 341 -7.49 14.48 8.37
CA LEU A 341 -8.45 13.76 7.54
C LEU A 341 -9.47 14.74 6.97
N THR A 342 -9.81 14.57 5.71
CA THR A 342 -10.82 15.38 5.04
C THR A 342 -11.94 14.48 4.52
N ARG A 343 -13.12 15.07 4.33
CA ARG A 343 -14.26 14.35 3.74
C ARG A 343 -13.78 13.46 2.59
N PRO A 344 -14.19 12.17 2.56
CA PRO A 344 -13.87 11.29 1.44
C PRO A 344 -14.51 11.80 0.16
N PHE A 345 -13.84 11.58 -0.95
CA PHE A 345 -14.41 11.87 -2.26
C PHE A 345 -15.51 10.86 -2.59
N GLU A 346 -16.57 11.31 -3.24
CA GLU A 346 -17.58 10.41 -3.75
C GLU A 346 -16.99 9.58 -4.90
N TYR A 347 -17.06 8.26 -4.77
CA TYR A 347 -16.64 7.35 -5.82
C TYR A 347 -17.67 7.37 -6.95
N ALA A 348 -17.47 8.25 -7.91
CA ALA A 348 -18.24 8.23 -9.15
C ALA A 348 -17.71 7.10 -10.04
N GLY A 349 -18.37 5.96 -10.02
CA GLY A 349 -18.05 4.79 -10.86
C GLY A 349 -18.24 4.98 -12.37
N GLY A 350 -18.22 6.22 -12.87
CA GLY A 350 -18.48 6.61 -14.25
C GLY A 350 -17.25 7.09 -15.01
N GLU A 351 -17.35 7.14 -16.34
CA GLU A 351 -16.25 7.45 -17.25
C GLU A 351 -15.88 8.94 -17.38
N ASN A 352 -16.70 9.88 -16.90
CA ASN A 352 -16.48 11.33 -17.08
C ASN A 352 -16.04 12.05 -15.81
N PHE A 353 -14.71 12.15 -15.61
CA PHE A 353 -14.10 12.89 -14.51
C PHE A 353 -14.10 14.42 -14.68
N LEU A 354 -14.28 14.91 -15.89
CA LEU A 354 -14.20 16.34 -16.21
C LEU A 354 -15.44 17.14 -15.79
N GLU A 355 -16.53 16.48 -15.42
CA GLU A 355 -17.80 17.09 -15.02
C GLU A 355 -18.06 17.12 -13.51
N ILE A 356 -17.10 16.72 -12.68
CA ILE A 356 -17.27 16.80 -11.24
C ILE A 356 -17.30 18.29 -10.89
N LYS A 357 -18.51 18.83 -10.61
CA LYS A 357 -18.72 20.12 -9.95
C LYS A 357 -17.82 20.17 -8.73
N GLU A 358 -17.36 21.35 -8.34
CA GLU A 358 -16.61 21.56 -7.10
C GLU A 358 -17.32 20.80 -5.97
N ASP A 359 -16.68 19.69 -5.55
CA ASP A 359 -17.22 18.83 -4.51
C ASP A 359 -16.81 19.41 -3.16
N LYS A 360 -17.70 19.36 -2.18
CA LYS A 360 -17.37 19.72 -0.79
C LYS A 360 -16.09 19.05 -0.29
N ALA A 361 -15.76 17.87 -0.80
CA ALA A 361 -14.53 17.17 -0.46
C ALA A 361 -13.27 17.89 -0.99
N GLU A 362 -13.33 18.53 -2.17
CA GLU A 362 -12.22 19.37 -2.68
C GLU A 362 -12.04 20.61 -1.83
N GLU A 363 -13.14 21.22 -1.34
CA GLU A 363 -13.09 22.37 -0.43
C GLU A 363 -12.47 21.99 0.92
N HIS A 364 -12.85 20.84 1.48
CA HIS A 364 -12.29 20.37 2.74
C HIS A 364 -10.82 19.99 2.58
N LEU A 365 -10.43 19.38 1.44
CA LEU A 365 -9.02 19.09 1.14
C LEU A 365 -8.22 20.39 1.08
N PHE A 366 -8.71 21.39 0.34
CA PHE A 366 -8.08 22.70 0.25
C PHE A 366 -7.92 23.35 1.63
N SER A 367 -8.99 23.39 2.42
CA SER A 367 -8.97 23.97 3.77
C SER A 367 -7.98 23.28 4.70
N GLY A 368 -7.92 21.95 4.67
CA GLY A 368 -6.97 21.16 5.47
C GLY A 368 -5.51 21.40 5.08
N VAL A 369 -5.24 21.48 3.77
CA VAL A 369 -3.91 21.77 3.24
C VAL A 369 -3.49 23.21 3.53
N LEU A 370 -4.36 24.18 3.25
CA LEU A 370 -4.11 25.61 3.52
C LEU A 370 -3.76 25.82 4.99
N ARG A 371 -4.54 25.25 5.91
CA ARG A 371 -4.29 25.38 7.35
C ARG A 371 -2.90 24.86 7.74
N LEU A 372 -2.46 23.71 7.22
CA LEU A 372 -1.13 23.16 7.52
C LEU A 372 0.01 23.97 6.88
N LEU A 373 -0.23 24.64 5.76
CA LEU A 373 0.80 25.47 5.11
C LEU A 373 0.96 26.83 5.78
N THR A 374 -0.09 27.34 6.48
CA THR A 374 -0.14 28.69 7.07
C THR A 374 -0.02 28.70 8.59
N ASP A 375 -0.38 27.62 9.29
CA ASP A 375 -0.29 27.50 10.74
C ASP A 375 0.97 26.72 11.13
N SER A 376 2.01 27.46 11.49
CA SER A 376 3.32 26.87 11.84
C SER A 376 3.27 26.06 13.13
N GLU A 377 2.43 26.39 14.09
CA GLU A 377 2.31 25.67 15.37
C GLU A 377 1.66 24.29 15.11
N LEU A 378 0.56 24.26 14.37
CA LEU A 378 -0.10 23.01 13.98
C LEU A 378 0.82 22.14 13.13
N TYR A 379 1.54 22.73 12.19
CA TYR A 379 2.51 22.04 11.34
C TYR A 379 3.58 21.35 12.19
N GLU A 380 4.26 22.06 13.08
CA GLU A 380 5.31 21.49 13.94
C GLU A 380 4.75 20.47 14.94
N SER A 381 3.51 20.63 15.40
CA SER A 381 2.82 19.62 16.21
C SER A 381 2.73 18.28 15.48
N TYR A 382 2.34 18.24 14.20
CA TYR A 382 2.28 17.01 13.43
C TYR A 382 3.66 16.48 13.04
N ARG A 383 4.58 17.37 12.67
CA ARG A 383 5.96 17.01 12.35
C ARG A 383 6.67 16.33 13.53
N SER A 384 6.47 16.82 14.74
CA SER A 384 7.02 16.23 15.96
C SER A 384 6.44 14.85 16.27
N LYS A 385 5.17 14.58 15.94
CA LYS A 385 4.47 13.30 16.14
C LYS A 385 4.78 12.25 15.05
N ALA A 386 5.29 12.67 13.90
CA ALA A 386 5.52 11.79 12.76
C ALA A 386 6.42 10.57 13.08
N PRO A 387 7.53 10.68 13.86
CA PRO A 387 8.32 9.51 14.25
C PRO A 387 7.52 8.48 15.07
N ALA A 388 6.62 8.94 15.94
CA ALA A 388 5.78 8.04 16.74
C ALA A 388 4.76 7.31 15.85
N LEU A 389 4.22 7.99 14.83
CA LEU A 389 3.37 7.36 13.82
C LEU A 389 4.14 6.29 13.04
N ALA A 390 5.32 6.61 12.49
CA ALA A 390 6.14 5.66 11.75
C ALA A 390 6.49 4.42 12.57
N ALA A 391 6.81 4.58 13.86
CA ALA A 391 7.15 3.48 14.76
C ALA A 391 5.97 2.50 14.98
N ARG A 392 4.72 2.95 14.88
CA ARG A 392 3.53 2.08 14.99
C ARG A 392 3.46 1.03 13.88
N PHE A 393 4.00 1.35 12.70
CA PHE A 393 4.00 0.50 11.50
C PHE A 393 5.43 0.07 11.13
N SER A 394 6.34 0.07 12.09
CA SER A 394 7.71 -0.36 11.86
C SER A 394 7.80 -1.86 11.60
N GLU A 395 8.80 -2.25 10.82
CA GLU A 395 9.13 -3.65 10.55
C GLU A 395 9.26 -4.45 11.84
N GLU A 396 10.03 -3.98 12.82
CA GLU A 396 10.27 -4.68 14.08
C GLU A 396 8.96 -5.04 14.81
N ARG A 397 8.05 -4.06 14.92
CA ARG A 397 6.76 -4.26 15.58
C ARG A 397 5.89 -5.28 14.87
N MET A 398 5.75 -5.14 13.54
CA MET A 398 4.88 -6.05 12.76
C MET A 398 5.49 -7.45 12.66
N LEU A 399 6.81 -7.57 12.58
CA LEU A 399 7.49 -8.86 12.61
C LEU A 399 7.21 -9.63 13.91
N GLY A 400 7.17 -8.95 15.06
CA GLY A 400 6.79 -9.59 16.33
C GLY A 400 5.44 -10.29 16.24
N ILE A 401 4.44 -9.66 15.61
CA ILE A 401 3.10 -10.22 15.40
C ILE A 401 3.15 -11.41 14.41
N TRP A 402 3.86 -11.25 13.28
CA TRP A 402 4.04 -12.31 12.29
C TRP A 402 4.73 -13.55 12.87
N LEU A 403 5.81 -13.36 13.64
CA LEU A 403 6.52 -14.47 14.30
C LEU A 403 5.61 -15.20 15.29
N GLY A 404 4.77 -14.45 16.03
CA GLY A 404 3.74 -15.03 16.90
C GLY A 404 2.73 -15.88 16.10
N LEU A 405 2.29 -15.39 14.93
CA LEU A 405 1.35 -16.11 14.06
C LEU A 405 1.98 -17.37 13.45
N ILE A 406 3.22 -17.30 12.98
CA ILE A 406 3.93 -18.43 12.36
C ILE A 406 4.20 -19.55 13.39
N ARG A 407 4.48 -19.20 14.65
CA ARG A 407 4.86 -20.14 15.73
C ARG A 407 3.69 -20.76 16.47
N ARG A 408 2.53 -20.12 16.51
CA ARG A 408 1.34 -20.67 17.24
C ARG A 408 0.99 -22.04 16.65
N ARG A 409 0.85 -23.03 17.54
CA ARG A 409 0.39 -24.39 17.21
C ARG A 409 -1.13 -24.40 17.07
#